data_2899c11992d68376f9e4ceac6483bf73
#
_entry.id   2899c11992d68376f9e4ceac6483bf73
#
_cell.length_a   1.000
_cell.length_b   1.000
_cell.length_c   1.000
_cell.angle_alpha   90.00
_cell.angle_beta   90.00
_cell.angle_gamma   90.00
#
_symmetry.space_group_name_H-M   'P 1'
#
loop_
_entity.id
_entity.type
_entity.pdbx_description
1 polymer ?
#
loop_
_entity_poly.entity_id
_entity_poly.type
_entity_poly.pdbx_seq_one_letter_code
_entity_poly.pdbx_strand_id
1 'polypeptide(L)'
;PACRQRNRGKRMKVLLVNGSGHAKGCTYTALEEVAGALERNGIETEIIQVGTQPIAGCIGCGACLKTGKCFREDGVNEFVDKAKTADGFIFGSPVHYASASGMITSFLDRAFYGKSALFQGKPGACIVSCRRGGASAAFDQLNKYFTINCMPVVSSQYWNQVHGNTPEEVKQDLEGMQTMRTLGNNMAWLLKCIEAGKAAGVNFPEREPAQKTNFIR
;
A
#
# COMPACT_ATOMS: atom_id res chain seq x y z
N PRO A 1 -23.59 15.39 31.68
CA PRO A 1 -22.65 15.16 30.61
C PRO A 1 -21.73 14.05 30.98
N ALA A 2 -22.07 12.79 30.57
CA ALA A 2 -21.25 11.62 30.85
C ALA A 2 -20.01 11.68 29.94
N CYS A 3 -18.84 11.80 30.56
CA CYS A 3 -17.54 11.63 29.96
C CYS A 3 -17.47 10.20 29.41
N ARG A 4 -17.63 10.05 28.07
CA ARG A 4 -17.40 8.75 27.39
C ARG A 4 -15.95 8.36 27.64
N GLN A 5 -15.75 7.36 28.50
CA GLN A 5 -14.47 6.67 28.62
C GLN A 5 -14.04 6.23 27.20
N ARG A 6 -12.99 6.88 26.66
CA ARG A 6 -12.34 6.42 25.45
C ARG A 6 -11.78 5.04 25.75
N ASN A 7 -12.42 4.04 25.16
CA ASN A 7 -11.81 2.72 25.03
C ASN A 7 -10.43 2.95 24.39
N ARG A 8 -9.35 2.68 25.13
CA ARG A 8 -7.98 2.72 24.60
C ARG A 8 -7.80 1.52 23.67
N GLY A 9 -8.53 1.51 22.55
CA GLY A 9 -8.41 0.55 21.48
C GLY A 9 -7.03 0.63 20.86
N LYS A 10 -6.57 -0.50 20.34
CA LYS A 10 -5.36 -0.64 19.53
C LYS A 10 -5.30 0.51 18.50
N ARG A 11 -4.18 1.26 18.44
CA ARG A 11 -3.99 2.30 17.42
C ARG A 11 -4.03 1.65 16.05
N MET A 12 -4.80 2.25 15.13
CA MET A 12 -4.79 1.83 13.73
C MET A 12 -3.40 2.06 13.13
N LYS A 13 -2.94 1.14 12.29
CA LYS A 13 -1.61 1.16 11.70
C LYS A 13 -1.66 1.04 10.18
N VAL A 14 -0.89 1.88 9.49
CA VAL A 14 -0.67 1.82 8.04
C VAL A 14 0.79 1.43 7.77
N LEU A 15 0.99 0.42 6.94
CA LEU A 15 2.30 0.07 6.42
C LEU A 15 2.52 0.77 5.08
N LEU A 16 3.63 1.50 4.98
CA LEU A 16 4.07 2.15 3.75
C LEU A 16 5.30 1.40 3.22
N VAL A 17 5.30 1.03 1.96
CA VAL A 17 6.40 0.25 1.37
C VAL A 17 7.15 1.10 0.35
N ASN A 18 8.43 1.31 0.56
CA ASN A 18 9.30 2.01 -0.37
C ASN A 18 9.94 1.01 -1.34
N GLY A 19 9.42 0.96 -2.57
CA GLY A 19 9.90 0.12 -3.67
C GLY A 19 11.05 0.74 -4.48
N SER A 20 11.67 1.82 -3.98
CA SER A 20 12.84 2.44 -4.60
C SER A 20 14.13 1.78 -4.11
N GLY A 21 15.14 1.66 -4.97
CA GLY A 21 16.51 1.30 -4.59
C GLY A 21 17.19 2.35 -3.69
N HIS A 22 16.64 3.57 -3.63
CA HIS A 22 17.13 4.65 -2.80
C HIS A 22 16.31 4.76 -1.52
N ALA A 23 16.91 4.41 -0.39
CA ALA A 23 16.23 4.38 0.91
C ALA A 23 15.66 5.75 1.35
N LYS A 24 16.29 6.84 0.95
CA LYS A 24 15.90 8.23 1.25
C LYS A 24 15.75 9.08 -0.02
N GLY A 25 15.30 8.47 -1.12
CA GLY A 25 15.10 9.13 -2.42
C GLY A 25 13.71 9.76 -2.57
N CYS A 26 13.36 10.13 -3.81
CA CYS A 26 12.10 10.80 -4.16
C CYS A 26 10.85 10.03 -3.68
N THR A 27 10.81 8.72 -3.88
CA THR A 27 9.69 7.87 -3.43
C THR A 27 9.53 7.90 -1.92
N TYR A 28 10.64 7.82 -1.18
CA TYR A 28 10.63 7.91 0.28
C TYR A 28 10.12 9.28 0.75
N THR A 29 10.58 10.38 0.14
CA THR A 29 10.11 11.74 0.47
C THR A 29 8.60 11.87 0.33
N ALA A 30 8.03 11.30 -0.75
CA ALA A 30 6.58 11.29 -0.93
C ALA A 30 5.86 10.43 0.12
N LEU A 31 6.40 9.24 0.45
CA LEU A 31 5.84 8.38 1.51
C LEU A 31 5.90 9.03 2.89
N GLU A 32 6.99 9.74 3.19
CA GLU A 32 7.17 10.47 4.45
C GLU A 32 6.13 11.58 4.63
N GLU A 33 5.78 12.29 3.54
CA GLU A 33 4.72 13.30 3.57
C GLU A 33 3.33 12.68 3.85
N VAL A 34 3.03 11.52 3.22
CA VAL A 34 1.82 10.76 3.51
C VAL A 34 1.79 10.27 4.95
N ALA A 35 2.91 9.71 5.44
CA ALA A 35 3.04 9.24 6.81
C ALA A 35 2.80 10.37 7.83
N GLY A 36 3.40 11.54 7.61
CA GLY A 36 3.17 12.71 8.46
C GLY A 36 1.70 13.15 8.50
N ALA A 37 0.97 13.05 7.37
CA ALA A 37 -0.47 13.35 7.35
C ALA A 37 -1.29 12.30 8.13
N LEU A 38 -0.93 11.02 8.03
CA LEU A 38 -1.54 9.93 8.80
C LEU A 38 -1.30 10.12 10.32
N GLU A 39 -0.08 10.41 10.71
CA GLU A 39 0.32 10.59 12.11
C GLU A 39 -0.37 11.78 12.77
N ARG A 40 -0.51 12.90 12.05
CA ARG A 40 -1.33 14.05 12.51
C ARG A 40 -2.79 13.67 12.75
N ASN A 41 -3.27 12.64 12.09
CA ASN A 41 -4.63 12.08 12.28
C ASN A 41 -4.69 10.96 13.33
N GLY A 42 -3.59 10.66 14.03
CA GLY A 42 -3.51 9.65 15.09
C GLY A 42 -3.36 8.21 14.59
N ILE A 43 -2.99 8.01 13.32
CA ILE A 43 -2.70 6.70 12.72
C ILE A 43 -1.21 6.40 12.89
N GLU A 44 -0.86 5.21 13.36
CA GLU A 44 0.53 4.75 13.43
C GLU A 44 1.04 4.41 12.02
N THR A 45 2.27 4.75 11.72
CA THR A 45 2.90 4.46 10.43
C THR A 45 4.20 3.69 10.57
N GLU A 46 4.51 2.88 9.57
CA GLU A 46 5.82 2.23 9.43
C GLU A 46 6.20 2.20 7.96
N ILE A 47 7.34 2.81 7.61
CA ILE A 47 7.89 2.76 6.25
C ILE A 47 8.86 1.59 6.15
N ILE A 48 8.55 0.63 5.28
CA ILE A 48 9.33 -0.58 5.02
C ILE A 48 10.11 -0.37 3.73
N GLN A 49 11.43 -0.52 3.78
CA GLN A 49 12.31 -0.44 2.62
C GLN A 49 12.49 -1.82 1.98
N VAL A 50 12.17 -1.93 0.70
CA VAL A 50 12.31 -3.20 -0.05
C VAL A 50 13.27 -3.13 -1.24
N GLY A 51 13.79 -1.97 -1.57
CA GLY A 51 14.55 -1.77 -2.81
C GLY A 51 16.07 -1.89 -2.69
N THR A 52 16.64 -2.16 -1.53
CA THR A 52 18.11 -2.19 -1.33
C THR A 52 18.72 -3.57 -1.49
N GLN A 53 17.90 -4.62 -1.50
CA GLN A 53 18.32 -6.01 -1.71
C GLN A 53 17.55 -6.61 -2.89
N PRO A 54 18.12 -7.60 -3.59
CA PRO A 54 17.43 -8.26 -4.68
C PRO A 54 16.12 -8.91 -4.21
N ILE A 55 15.02 -8.57 -4.84
CA ILE A 55 13.72 -9.22 -4.65
C ILE A 55 13.44 -10.09 -5.87
N ALA A 56 13.40 -11.39 -5.68
CA ALA A 56 13.09 -12.31 -6.76
C ALA A 56 11.61 -12.33 -7.11
N GLY A 57 11.28 -12.42 -8.39
CA GLY A 57 9.92 -12.56 -8.88
C GLY A 57 9.23 -13.85 -8.42
N CYS A 58 7.90 -13.87 -8.48
CA CYS A 58 7.11 -15.07 -8.25
C CYS A 58 7.30 -16.07 -9.39
N ILE A 59 7.59 -17.34 -9.06
CA ILE A 59 7.73 -18.42 -10.05
C ILE A 59 6.49 -19.32 -10.16
N GLY A 60 5.38 -18.96 -9.50
CA GLY A 60 4.13 -19.70 -9.57
C GLY A 60 4.14 -21.09 -8.93
N CYS A 61 5.12 -21.42 -8.08
CA CYS A 61 5.30 -22.79 -7.53
C CYS A 61 4.18 -23.25 -6.57
N GLY A 62 3.32 -22.36 -6.11
CA GLY A 62 2.20 -22.66 -5.21
C GLY A 62 2.59 -23.08 -3.78
N ALA A 63 3.86 -23.06 -3.39
CA ALA A 63 4.32 -23.43 -2.06
C ALA A 63 3.64 -22.61 -0.95
N CYS A 64 3.50 -21.30 -1.14
CA CYS A 64 2.86 -20.40 -0.18
C CYS A 64 1.37 -20.71 0.06
N LEU A 65 0.68 -21.33 -0.88
CA LEU A 65 -0.73 -21.76 -0.70
C LEU A 65 -0.82 -22.94 0.27
N LYS A 66 0.21 -23.79 0.33
CA LYS A 66 0.28 -24.97 1.20
C LYS A 66 0.88 -24.64 2.57
N THR A 67 2.00 -23.93 2.60
CA THR A 67 2.77 -23.67 3.83
C THR A 67 2.42 -22.37 4.51
N GLY A 68 1.72 -21.47 3.81
CA GLY A 68 1.42 -20.12 4.29
C GLY A 68 2.57 -19.12 4.15
N LYS A 69 3.74 -19.52 3.63
CA LYS A 69 4.92 -18.66 3.43
C LYS A 69 5.57 -18.91 2.08
N CYS A 70 6.18 -17.88 1.51
CA CYS A 70 7.05 -18.04 0.37
C CYS A 70 8.32 -18.80 0.82
N PHE A 71 8.86 -19.67 -0.03
CA PHE A 71 10.10 -20.38 0.28
C PHE A 71 11.34 -19.49 0.23
N ARG A 72 11.23 -18.30 -0.38
CA ARG A 72 12.31 -17.32 -0.43
C ARG A 72 12.26 -16.40 0.79
N GLU A 73 13.42 -16.17 1.40
CA GLU A 73 13.58 -15.31 2.55
C GLU A 73 14.30 -14.02 2.14
N ASP A 74 13.53 -13.05 1.68
CA ASP A 74 14.02 -11.77 1.16
C ASP A 74 13.11 -10.59 1.59
N GLY A 75 12.53 -10.67 2.79
CA GLY A 75 11.69 -9.63 3.39
C GLY A 75 10.20 -9.71 3.05
N VAL A 76 9.78 -10.49 2.04
CA VAL A 76 8.35 -10.62 1.69
C VAL A 76 7.56 -11.29 2.81
N ASN A 77 8.08 -12.37 3.38
CA ASN A 77 7.40 -13.07 4.49
C ASN A 77 7.30 -12.19 5.75
N GLU A 78 8.32 -11.41 6.05
CA GLU A 78 8.32 -10.47 7.17
C GLU A 78 7.26 -9.39 7.01
N PHE A 79 7.14 -8.84 5.79
CA PHE A 79 6.06 -7.90 5.47
C PHE A 79 4.69 -8.54 5.65
N VAL A 80 4.48 -9.75 5.15
CA VAL A 80 3.20 -10.47 5.28
C VAL A 80 2.86 -10.70 6.75
N ASP A 81 3.85 -11.01 7.59
CA ASP A 81 3.63 -11.15 9.03
C ASP A 81 3.22 -9.82 9.70
N LYS A 82 3.85 -8.70 9.34
CA LYS A 82 3.44 -7.35 9.78
C LYS A 82 2.05 -6.97 9.27
N ALA A 83 1.71 -7.34 8.03
CA ALA A 83 0.42 -7.04 7.40
C ALA A 83 -0.78 -7.66 8.13
N LYS A 84 -0.58 -8.72 8.93
CA LYS A 84 -1.64 -9.34 9.75
C LYS A 84 -2.26 -8.34 10.73
N THR A 85 -1.47 -7.43 11.25
CA THR A 85 -1.89 -6.45 12.27
C THR A 85 -2.07 -5.04 11.73
N ALA A 86 -1.78 -4.80 10.47
CA ALA A 86 -1.97 -3.52 9.81
C ALA A 86 -3.42 -3.35 9.33
N ASP A 87 -3.88 -2.11 9.33
CA ASP A 87 -5.24 -1.72 8.96
C ASP A 87 -5.32 -1.12 7.55
N GLY A 88 -4.19 -0.65 6.99
CA GLY A 88 -4.11 -0.10 5.64
C GLY A 88 -2.70 -0.20 5.05
N PHE A 89 -2.59 0.03 3.74
CA PHE A 89 -1.34 -0.14 3.00
C PHE A 89 -1.12 0.95 1.97
N ILE A 90 0.13 1.43 1.85
CA ILE A 90 0.52 2.36 0.80
C ILE A 90 1.81 1.85 0.15
N PHE A 91 1.78 1.65 -1.17
CA PHE A 91 2.94 1.17 -1.92
C PHE A 91 3.52 2.28 -2.79
N GLY A 92 4.78 2.63 -2.53
CA GLY A 92 5.51 3.64 -3.28
C GLY A 92 6.46 3.04 -4.29
N SER A 93 6.51 3.60 -5.50
CA SER A 93 7.40 3.18 -6.57
C SER A 93 8.01 4.35 -7.32
N PRO A 94 9.31 4.31 -7.66
CA PRO A 94 9.82 5.11 -8.74
C PRO A 94 9.27 4.59 -10.08
N VAL A 95 9.24 5.47 -11.09
CA VAL A 95 8.86 5.09 -12.46
C VAL A 95 10.10 4.68 -13.24
N HIS A 96 10.12 3.45 -13.71
CA HIS A 96 11.14 2.90 -14.59
C HIS A 96 10.49 2.45 -15.91
N TYR A 97 10.92 3.02 -17.04
CA TYR A 97 10.38 2.67 -18.37
C TYR A 97 8.83 2.75 -18.44
N ALA A 98 8.26 3.81 -17.87
CA ALA A 98 6.80 4.01 -17.77
C ALA A 98 6.05 2.92 -16.99
N SER A 99 6.72 2.23 -16.08
CA SER A 99 6.19 1.15 -15.24
C SER A 99 6.63 1.34 -13.80
N ALA A 100 6.00 0.64 -12.86
CA ALA A 100 6.51 0.52 -11.51
C ALA A 100 7.84 -0.23 -11.50
N SER A 101 8.69 0.00 -10.50
CA SER A 101 9.98 -0.69 -10.41
C SER A 101 9.80 -2.21 -10.33
N GLY A 102 10.68 -2.97 -10.98
CA GLY A 102 10.65 -4.43 -10.93
C GLY A 102 10.76 -5.00 -9.51
N MET A 103 11.40 -4.28 -8.59
CA MET A 103 11.50 -4.69 -7.19
C MET A 103 10.14 -4.66 -6.50
N ILE A 104 9.37 -3.56 -6.66
CA ILE A 104 8.06 -3.47 -6.01
C ILE A 104 7.07 -4.46 -6.63
N THR A 105 7.07 -4.66 -7.94
CA THR A 105 6.17 -5.63 -8.58
C THR A 105 6.51 -7.06 -8.17
N SER A 106 7.79 -7.45 -8.15
CA SER A 106 8.24 -8.76 -7.63
C SER A 106 7.84 -8.98 -6.17
N PHE A 107 7.93 -7.94 -5.35
CA PHE A 107 7.52 -7.96 -3.96
C PHE A 107 6.00 -8.16 -3.84
N LEU A 108 5.20 -7.34 -4.53
CA LEU A 108 3.75 -7.38 -4.47
C LEU A 108 3.17 -8.67 -5.04
N ASP A 109 3.69 -9.17 -6.18
CA ASP A 109 3.27 -10.46 -6.75
C ASP A 109 3.34 -11.57 -5.71
N ARG A 110 4.38 -11.61 -4.91
CA ARG A 110 4.58 -12.65 -3.90
C ARG A 110 3.81 -12.40 -2.61
N ALA A 111 3.71 -11.15 -2.18
CA ALA A 111 2.94 -10.79 -0.98
C ALA A 111 1.45 -11.08 -1.18
N PHE A 112 0.90 -10.70 -2.33
CA PHE A 112 -0.54 -10.87 -2.61
C PHE A 112 -0.92 -12.28 -3.06
N TYR A 113 -0.10 -12.95 -3.87
CA TYR A 113 -0.44 -14.25 -4.43
C TYR A 113 -0.75 -15.30 -3.36
N GLY A 114 0.07 -15.35 -2.31
CA GLY A 114 -0.09 -16.36 -1.26
C GLY A 114 -1.02 -15.97 -0.13
N LYS A 115 -1.38 -14.69 -0.01
CA LYS A 115 -2.07 -14.14 1.16
C LYS A 115 -3.11 -13.06 0.83
N SER A 116 -3.72 -13.12 -0.33
CA SER A 116 -4.71 -12.13 -0.78
C SER A 116 -5.84 -11.87 0.24
N ALA A 117 -6.33 -12.90 0.92
CA ALA A 117 -7.36 -12.77 1.95
C ALA A 117 -6.96 -11.87 3.13
N LEU A 118 -5.65 -11.74 3.41
CA LEU A 118 -5.14 -10.88 4.48
C LEU A 118 -5.37 -9.39 4.23
N PHE A 119 -5.41 -8.99 2.95
CA PHE A 119 -5.53 -7.61 2.52
C PHE A 119 -6.99 -7.18 2.26
N GLN A 120 -7.87 -8.15 2.11
CA GLN A 120 -9.27 -7.92 1.76
C GLN A 120 -9.96 -6.98 2.76
N GLY A 121 -10.70 -5.99 2.24
CA GLY A 121 -11.43 -5.02 3.03
C GLY A 121 -10.56 -3.96 3.71
N LYS A 122 -9.23 -4.06 3.64
CA LYS A 122 -8.31 -3.05 4.17
C LYS A 122 -8.03 -2.01 3.08
N PRO A 123 -8.07 -0.70 3.40
CA PRO A 123 -7.75 0.35 2.44
C PRO A 123 -6.34 0.24 1.89
N GLY A 124 -6.19 0.49 0.59
CA GLY A 124 -4.92 0.51 -0.09
C GLY A 124 -4.76 1.72 -0.98
N ALA A 125 -3.52 2.19 -1.14
CA ALA A 125 -3.17 3.21 -2.11
C ALA A 125 -1.76 2.96 -2.66
N CYS A 126 -1.48 3.53 -3.83
CA CYS A 126 -0.12 3.62 -4.31
C CYS A 126 0.27 5.08 -4.57
N ILE A 127 1.56 5.34 -4.51
CA ILE A 127 2.17 6.59 -4.94
C ILE A 127 3.29 6.30 -5.93
N VAL A 128 3.52 7.20 -6.86
CA VAL A 128 4.61 7.09 -7.81
C VAL A 128 5.46 8.36 -7.83
N SER A 129 6.77 8.19 -7.99
CA SER A 129 7.69 9.29 -8.19
C SER A 129 8.35 9.19 -9.54
N CYS A 130 8.34 10.25 -10.33
CA CYS A 130 9.01 10.30 -11.61
C CYS A 130 9.64 11.66 -11.88
N ARG A 131 10.68 11.67 -12.71
CA ARG A 131 11.27 12.92 -13.18
C ARG A 131 10.34 13.67 -14.13
N ARG A 132 9.66 12.95 -15.05
CA ARG A 132 8.84 13.58 -16.10
C ARG A 132 7.63 12.75 -16.52
N GLY A 133 7.80 11.64 -17.23
CA GLY A 133 6.73 10.87 -17.84
C GLY A 133 6.60 9.46 -17.32
N GLY A 134 5.44 8.80 -17.59
CA GLY A 134 5.19 7.40 -17.26
C GLY A 134 4.53 7.16 -15.90
N ALA A 135 4.23 8.22 -15.14
CA ALA A 135 3.59 8.09 -13.82
C ALA A 135 2.23 7.40 -13.89
N SER A 136 1.36 7.82 -14.83
CA SER A 136 0.00 7.26 -14.95
C SER A 136 0.01 5.75 -15.21
N ALA A 137 0.89 5.27 -16.11
CA ALA A 137 1.00 3.85 -16.41
C ALA A 137 1.48 3.02 -15.20
N ALA A 138 2.46 3.53 -14.47
CA ALA A 138 2.94 2.89 -13.24
C ALA A 138 1.87 2.92 -12.13
N PHE A 139 1.13 4.01 -12.00
CA PHE A 139 0.03 4.16 -11.06
C PHE A 139 -1.10 3.16 -11.35
N ASP A 140 -1.53 3.04 -12.61
CA ASP A 140 -2.55 2.07 -13.03
C ASP A 140 -2.11 0.63 -12.77
N GLN A 141 -0.84 0.32 -13.02
CA GLN A 141 -0.28 -1.01 -12.74
C GLN A 141 -0.40 -1.37 -11.27
N LEU A 142 -0.04 -0.46 -10.37
CA LEU A 142 -0.07 -0.71 -8.92
C LEU A 142 -1.51 -0.80 -8.38
N ASN A 143 -2.45 -0.02 -8.90
CA ASN A 143 -3.85 -0.07 -8.46
C ASN A 143 -4.52 -1.43 -8.72
N LYS A 144 -4.04 -2.21 -9.70
CA LYS A 144 -4.58 -3.54 -9.99
C LYS A 144 -4.39 -4.53 -8.83
N TYR A 145 -3.35 -4.37 -8.01
CA TYR A 145 -3.16 -5.19 -6.81
C TYR A 145 -4.28 -4.98 -5.79
N PHE A 146 -4.78 -3.77 -5.65
CA PHE A 146 -5.87 -3.48 -4.71
C PHE A 146 -7.21 -3.99 -5.24
N THR A 147 -7.51 -3.70 -6.50
CA THR A 147 -8.82 -4.01 -7.09
C THR A 147 -9.09 -5.52 -7.14
N ILE A 148 -8.11 -6.35 -7.55
CA ILE A 148 -8.28 -7.80 -7.58
C ILE A 148 -8.41 -8.41 -6.16
N ASN A 149 -7.90 -7.72 -5.13
CA ASN A 149 -7.91 -8.21 -3.75
C ASN A 149 -9.05 -7.62 -2.91
N CYS A 150 -10.06 -7.00 -3.53
CA CYS A 150 -11.20 -6.39 -2.85
C CYS A 150 -10.78 -5.39 -1.76
N MET A 151 -9.76 -4.59 -2.02
CA MET A 151 -9.30 -3.52 -1.17
C MET A 151 -9.95 -2.20 -1.61
N PRO A 152 -10.54 -1.42 -0.72
CA PRO A 152 -10.93 -0.05 -1.04
C PRO A 152 -9.70 0.77 -1.48
N VAL A 153 -9.74 1.31 -2.71
CA VAL A 153 -8.65 2.16 -3.23
C VAL A 153 -8.86 3.57 -2.72
N VAL A 154 -7.85 4.12 -2.04
CA VAL A 154 -7.92 5.48 -1.51
C VAL A 154 -7.37 6.47 -2.53
N SER A 155 -8.19 7.45 -2.87
CA SER A 155 -7.82 8.56 -3.75
C SER A 155 -7.38 9.80 -2.97
N SER A 156 -6.69 10.71 -3.66
CA SER A 156 -6.47 12.09 -3.24
C SER A 156 -7.33 13.04 -4.08
N GLN A 157 -6.88 14.28 -4.30
CA GLN A 157 -7.52 15.21 -5.23
C GLN A 157 -6.97 15.12 -6.66
N TYR A 158 -5.91 14.33 -6.88
CA TYR A 158 -5.28 14.08 -8.18
C TYR A 158 -4.71 12.65 -8.21
N TRP A 159 -4.03 12.22 -9.27
CA TRP A 159 -3.26 10.97 -9.24
C TRP A 159 -2.12 11.07 -8.23
N ASN A 160 -1.91 10.03 -7.47
CA ASN A 160 -0.94 10.03 -6.37
C ASN A 160 0.49 9.98 -6.90
N GLN A 161 0.99 11.09 -7.39
CA GLN A 161 2.32 11.22 -7.97
C GLN A 161 3.06 12.45 -7.48
N VAL A 162 4.38 12.37 -7.52
CA VAL A 162 5.28 13.50 -7.30
C VAL A 162 6.32 13.55 -8.41
N HIS A 163 6.81 14.74 -8.70
CA HIS A 163 7.85 14.98 -9.70
C HIS A 163 9.12 15.51 -9.06
N GLY A 164 10.25 15.04 -9.54
CA GLY A 164 11.58 15.45 -9.11
C GLY A 164 12.61 14.39 -9.38
N ASN A 165 13.86 14.80 -9.48
CA ASN A 165 15.03 13.95 -9.66
C ASN A 165 15.79 13.75 -8.34
N THR A 166 15.56 14.65 -7.38
CA THR A 166 16.12 14.58 -6.02
C THR A 166 15.01 14.78 -4.98
N PRO A 167 15.23 14.40 -3.72
CA PRO A 167 14.29 14.69 -2.63
C PRO A 167 13.96 16.19 -2.49
N GLU A 168 14.96 17.06 -2.73
CA GLU A 168 14.79 18.51 -2.66
C GLU A 168 13.87 19.03 -3.76
N GLU A 169 14.00 18.50 -4.98
CA GLU A 169 13.08 18.83 -6.09
C GLU A 169 11.68 18.34 -5.82
N VAL A 170 11.50 17.12 -5.28
CA VAL A 170 10.18 16.60 -4.87
C VAL A 170 9.50 17.52 -3.86
N LYS A 171 10.25 18.08 -2.90
CA LYS A 171 9.69 19.04 -1.93
C LYS A 171 9.26 20.37 -2.58
N GLN A 172 9.77 20.69 -3.77
CA GLN A 172 9.36 21.87 -4.55
C GLN A 172 8.13 21.58 -5.44
N ASP A 173 7.77 20.32 -5.66
CA ASP A 173 6.51 19.92 -6.30
C ASP A 173 5.36 20.13 -5.29
N LEU A 174 4.92 21.38 -5.17
CA LEU A 174 3.92 21.79 -4.17
C LEU A 174 2.58 21.09 -4.39
N GLU A 175 2.19 20.82 -5.64
CA GLU A 175 0.97 20.10 -5.99
C GLU A 175 1.09 18.61 -5.62
N GLY A 176 2.21 17.96 -5.96
CA GLY A 176 2.48 16.58 -5.59
C GLY A 176 2.53 16.40 -4.08
N MET A 177 3.19 17.29 -3.35
CA MET A 177 3.26 17.25 -1.88
C MET A 177 1.87 17.49 -1.24
N GLN A 178 1.05 18.37 -1.81
CA GLN A 178 -0.33 18.54 -1.38
C GLN A 178 -1.15 17.27 -1.63
N THR A 179 -0.97 16.64 -2.78
CA THR A 179 -1.59 15.36 -3.15
C THR A 179 -1.25 14.26 -2.13
N MET A 180 0.01 14.17 -1.71
CA MET A 180 0.45 13.23 -0.65
C MET A 180 -0.24 13.50 0.69
N ARG A 181 -0.34 14.77 1.10
CA ARG A 181 -1.06 15.12 2.35
C ARG A 181 -2.55 14.78 2.28
N THR A 182 -3.18 15.06 1.15
CA THR A 182 -4.60 14.73 0.94
C THR A 182 -4.82 13.22 0.96
N LEU A 183 -3.94 12.45 0.31
CA LEU A 183 -3.99 10.99 0.37
C LEU A 183 -3.93 10.47 1.81
N GLY A 184 -3.00 10.95 2.61
CA GLY A 184 -2.86 10.57 4.02
C GLY A 184 -4.12 10.93 4.85
N ASN A 185 -4.68 12.12 4.63
CA ASN A 185 -5.91 12.55 5.29
C ASN A 185 -7.12 11.67 4.89
N ASN A 186 -7.27 11.36 3.60
CA ASN A 186 -8.36 10.52 3.08
C ASN A 186 -8.24 9.08 3.59
N MET A 187 -7.03 8.53 3.63
CA MET A 187 -6.76 7.20 4.20
C MET A 187 -7.14 7.18 5.68
N ALA A 188 -6.73 8.17 6.46
CA ALA A 188 -7.08 8.28 7.88
C ALA A 188 -8.59 8.41 8.10
N TRP A 189 -9.27 9.18 7.28
CA TRP A 189 -10.72 9.32 7.32
C TRP A 189 -11.41 7.98 7.05
N LEU A 190 -11.03 7.28 5.96
CA LEU A 190 -11.63 6.00 5.59
C LEU A 190 -11.39 4.92 6.66
N LEU A 191 -10.19 4.85 7.24
CA LEU A 191 -9.88 3.94 8.35
C LEU A 191 -10.78 4.19 9.56
N LYS A 192 -11.00 5.47 9.92
CA LYS A 192 -11.91 5.84 11.01
C LYS A 192 -13.37 5.49 10.70
N CYS A 193 -13.80 5.65 9.45
CA CYS A 193 -15.14 5.24 9.00
C CYS A 193 -15.33 3.72 9.10
N ILE A 194 -14.35 2.94 8.66
CA ILE A 194 -14.38 1.47 8.75
C ILE A 194 -14.45 1.03 10.21
N GLU A 195 -13.63 1.62 11.09
CA GLU A 195 -13.64 1.28 12.51
C GLU A 195 -14.98 1.66 13.19
N ALA A 196 -15.52 2.83 12.88
CA ALA A 196 -16.84 3.25 13.37
C ALA A 196 -17.95 2.33 12.83
N GLY A 197 -17.88 1.94 11.58
CA GLY A 197 -18.81 0.98 10.97
C GLY A 197 -18.78 -0.37 11.68
N LYS A 198 -17.58 -0.94 11.91
CA LYS A 198 -17.42 -2.19 12.67
C LYS A 198 -18.01 -2.09 14.07
N ALA A 199 -17.76 -0.99 14.78
CA ALA A 199 -18.32 -0.75 16.11
C ALA A 199 -19.86 -0.64 16.09
N ALA A 200 -20.45 -0.26 14.97
CA ALA A 200 -21.90 -0.21 14.73
C ALA A 200 -22.48 -1.51 14.16
N GLY A 201 -21.66 -2.57 14.01
CA GLY A 201 -22.09 -3.86 13.47
C GLY A 201 -22.04 -3.96 11.94
N VAL A 202 -21.53 -2.95 11.23
CA VAL A 202 -21.34 -2.99 9.78
C VAL A 202 -20.02 -3.68 9.47
N ASN A 203 -20.09 -4.94 9.04
CA ASN A 203 -18.94 -5.74 8.71
C ASN A 203 -18.66 -5.74 7.21
N PHE A 204 -17.42 -6.04 6.84
CA PHE A 204 -17.07 -6.27 5.44
C PHE A 204 -17.83 -7.50 4.91
N PRO A 205 -18.40 -7.45 3.68
CA PRO A 205 -19.19 -8.55 3.14
C PRO A 205 -18.41 -9.86 3.04
N GLU A 206 -19.08 -10.97 3.36
CA GLU A 206 -18.53 -12.29 3.08
C GLU A 206 -18.42 -12.51 1.57
N ARG A 207 -17.36 -13.17 1.14
CA ARG A 207 -17.18 -13.53 -0.27
C ARG A 207 -17.86 -14.84 -0.57
N GLU A 208 -18.56 -14.86 -1.68
CA GLU A 208 -18.99 -16.12 -2.27
C GLU A 208 -17.80 -17.03 -2.61
N PRO A 209 -17.98 -18.35 -2.61
CA PRO A 209 -16.98 -19.28 -3.12
C PRO A 209 -16.56 -18.92 -4.54
N ALA A 210 -15.25 -18.83 -4.78
CA ALA A 210 -14.73 -18.41 -6.07
C ALA A 210 -15.10 -19.42 -7.17
N GLN A 211 -15.83 -18.96 -8.17
CA GLN A 211 -16.05 -19.71 -9.39
C GLN A 211 -14.93 -19.41 -10.39
N LYS A 212 -14.33 -20.46 -10.93
CA LYS A 212 -13.26 -20.34 -11.94
C LYS A 212 -13.80 -20.83 -13.28
N THR A 213 -13.72 -19.95 -14.27
CA THR A 213 -14.02 -20.31 -15.66
C THR A 213 -12.72 -20.59 -16.39
N ASN A 214 -12.64 -21.76 -17.01
CA ASN A 214 -11.54 -22.10 -17.90
C ASN A 214 -12.04 -22.04 -19.35
N PHE A 215 -11.49 -21.15 -20.16
CA PHE A 215 -11.85 -20.99 -21.57
C PHE A 215 -11.12 -21.96 -22.50
N ILE A 216 -10.16 -22.70 -21.99
CA ILE A 216 -9.46 -23.78 -22.71
C ILE A 216 -10.22 -25.06 -22.43
N ARG A 217 -10.82 -25.62 -23.48
CA ARG A 217 -11.57 -26.90 -23.45
C ARG A 217 -10.74 -28.00 -24.05
#